data_390a1a199a553b0c12a76df513022a1a
#
_entry.id   390a1a199a553b0c12a76df513022a1a
#
_cell.length_a   1.000
_cell.length_b   1.000
_cell.length_c   1.000
_cell.angle_alpha   90.00
_cell.angle_beta   90.00
_cell.angle_gamma   90.00
#
_symmetry.space_group_name_H-M   'P 1'
#
loop_
_entity.id
_entity.type
_entity.pdbx_description
1 polymer ?
#
loop_
_entity_poly.entity_id
_entity_poly.type
_entity_poly.pdbx_seq_one_letter_code
_entity_poly.pdbx_strand_id
1 'polypeptide(L)'
;MTISLGDACRPGSIEDAGDISQISELVALGELTQRAWNHNVQVMVEGPGHMPLNQIRANMEIQQTVCKGAPFYVLGPLVTDVAPGYDHITSAIGGAIAATYGASFLCYVTPAEHLRLPTLEDVKEGIIASRIAAHAADVAKGLPGAKDWDFEMSEARRNLDWEKQFELAIDPEKARRYRAESKPEKEDTCTMCGKMCSVRNMNKVLKGEDVDIMD
;
A
#
# COMPACT_ATOMS: atom_id res chain seq x y z
N MET A 1 27.85 -7.77 1.54
CA MET A 1 27.36 -6.66 2.37
C MET A 1 26.59 -5.71 1.47
N THR A 2 25.44 -5.22 1.91
CA THR A 2 24.63 -4.22 1.21
C THR A 2 24.69 -2.92 1.98
N ILE A 3 24.86 -1.79 1.31
CA ILE A 3 24.79 -0.45 1.90
C ILE A 3 23.41 0.13 1.60
N SER A 4 22.76 0.68 2.61
CA SER A 4 21.63 1.59 2.45
C SER A 4 22.18 3.01 2.47
N LEU A 5 22.07 3.71 1.36
CA LEU A 5 22.50 5.09 1.24
C LEU A 5 21.35 5.98 1.69
N GLY A 6 21.50 6.55 2.86
CA GLY A 6 20.47 7.31 3.55
C GLY A 6 20.30 8.73 3.04
N ASP A 7 19.24 9.34 3.52
CA ASP A 7 18.59 10.55 3.08
C ASP A 7 18.53 11.59 4.23
N ALA A 8 19.64 12.26 4.47
CA ALA A 8 19.73 13.31 5.49
C ALA A 8 18.80 14.51 5.18
N CYS A 9 18.52 14.74 3.88
CA CYS A 9 17.62 15.77 3.38
C CYS A 9 16.22 15.22 3.02
N ARG A 10 15.79 14.10 3.64
CA ARG A 10 14.45 13.55 3.45
C ARG A 10 13.39 14.55 3.88
N PRO A 11 12.38 14.88 3.03
CA PRO A 11 11.32 15.79 3.40
C PRO A 11 10.57 15.34 4.65
N GLY A 12 10.53 16.21 5.65
CA GLY A 12 9.79 16.04 6.90
C GLY A 12 8.41 16.72 6.87
N SER A 13 8.14 17.46 5.80
CA SER A 13 6.85 18.09 5.48
C SER A 13 6.68 18.17 3.97
N ILE A 14 5.45 18.42 3.53
CA ILE A 14 5.15 18.61 2.09
C ILE A 14 5.93 19.79 1.50
N GLU A 15 6.16 20.85 2.27
CA GLU A 15 6.86 22.04 1.83
C GLU A 15 8.34 21.80 1.50
N ASP A 16 8.96 20.78 2.11
CA ASP A 16 10.37 20.42 1.87
C ASP A 16 10.53 19.53 0.63
N ALA A 17 9.44 19.00 0.11
CA ALA A 17 9.50 18.03 -0.99
C ALA A 17 9.94 18.66 -2.31
N GLY A 18 10.93 18.04 -2.94
CA GLY A 18 11.42 18.48 -4.26
C GLY A 18 12.27 19.75 -4.18
N ASP A 19 12.69 20.17 -3.00
CA ASP A 19 13.58 21.31 -2.84
C ASP A 19 15.00 21.01 -3.35
N ILE A 20 15.85 22.04 -3.40
CA ILE A 20 17.21 21.91 -3.90
C ILE A 20 18.05 20.96 -3.05
N SER A 21 17.78 20.89 -1.74
CA SER A 21 18.53 20.04 -0.81
C SER A 21 18.23 18.58 -1.08
N GLN A 22 16.96 18.21 -1.18
CA GLN A 22 16.53 16.84 -1.50
C GLN A 22 17.05 16.37 -2.86
N ILE A 23 16.94 17.21 -3.89
CA ILE A 23 17.38 16.83 -5.24
C ILE A 23 18.89 16.74 -5.32
N SER A 24 19.63 17.66 -4.68
CA SER A 24 21.10 17.61 -4.64
C SER A 24 21.61 16.37 -3.90
N GLU A 25 20.97 16.01 -2.80
CA GLU A 25 21.30 14.76 -2.09
C GLU A 25 21.07 13.55 -3.00
N LEU A 26 19.93 13.47 -3.69
CA LEU A 26 19.63 12.35 -4.58
C LEU A 26 20.69 12.20 -5.69
N VAL A 27 21.18 13.30 -6.24
CA VAL A 27 22.29 13.29 -7.20
C VAL A 27 23.58 12.74 -6.54
N ALA A 28 23.91 13.20 -5.34
CA ALA A 28 25.07 12.71 -4.60
C ALA A 28 24.95 11.20 -4.27
N LEU A 29 23.75 10.73 -3.93
CA LEU A 29 23.50 9.31 -3.69
C LEU A 29 23.70 8.48 -4.98
N GLY A 30 23.38 9.05 -6.15
CA GLY A 30 23.68 8.45 -7.45
C GLY A 30 25.18 8.27 -7.69
N GLU A 31 26.00 9.27 -7.36
CA GLU A 31 27.45 9.19 -7.44
C GLU A 31 28.03 8.16 -6.46
N LEU A 32 27.52 8.15 -5.21
CA LEU A 32 27.93 7.17 -4.20
C LEU A 32 27.53 5.74 -4.58
N THR A 33 26.39 5.57 -5.21
CA THR A 33 25.96 4.27 -5.77
C THR A 33 26.96 3.74 -6.77
N GLN A 34 27.39 4.53 -7.74
CA GLN A 34 28.40 4.13 -8.72
C GLN A 34 29.72 3.80 -8.05
N ARG A 35 30.13 4.60 -7.07
CA ARG A 35 31.36 4.37 -6.31
C ARG A 35 31.33 3.02 -5.56
N ALA A 36 30.22 2.70 -4.89
CA ALA A 36 30.04 1.44 -4.19
C ALA A 36 30.07 0.24 -5.17
N TRP A 37 29.38 0.34 -6.30
CA TRP A 37 29.36 -0.72 -7.31
C TRP A 37 30.75 -0.98 -7.91
N ASN A 38 31.56 0.06 -8.13
CA ASN A 38 32.94 -0.10 -8.57
C ASN A 38 33.81 -0.91 -7.58
N HIS A 39 33.36 -1.00 -6.32
CA HIS A 39 33.97 -1.84 -5.29
C HIS A 39 33.23 -3.17 -5.04
N ASN A 40 32.32 -3.57 -5.94
CA ASN A 40 31.49 -4.78 -5.81
C ASN A 40 30.63 -4.80 -4.54
N VAL A 41 30.15 -3.65 -4.09
CA VAL A 41 29.26 -3.49 -2.94
C VAL A 41 27.83 -3.25 -3.43
N GLN A 42 26.89 -4.04 -2.94
CA GLN A 42 25.47 -3.85 -3.22
C GLN A 42 24.96 -2.57 -2.53
N VAL A 43 24.03 -1.87 -3.19
CA VAL A 43 23.46 -0.62 -2.71
C VAL A 43 21.95 -0.66 -2.84
N MET A 44 21.24 -0.13 -1.86
CA MET A 44 19.92 0.45 -2.00
C MET A 44 19.97 1.92 -1.58
N VAL A 45 19.08 2.73 -2.13
CA VAL A 45 19.00 4.17 -1.86
C VAL A 45 17.72 4.43 -1.08
N GLU A 46 17.81 5.24 -0.03
CA GLU A 46 16.64 5.71 0.72
C GLU A 46 16.05 6.97 0.06
N GLY A 47 14.76 7.14 0.18
CA GLY A 47 14.03 8.17 -0.56
C GLY A 47 12.94 8.87 0.24
N PRO A 48 12.05 9.61 -0.42
CA PRO A 48 11.26 10.63 0.22
C PRO A 48 10.33 10.11 1.30
N GLY A 49 10.13 10.95 2.33
CA GLY A 49 9.11 10.84 3.34
C GLY A 49 7.84 11.60 2.91
N HIS A 50 7.69 12.85 3.34
CA HIS A 50 6.56 13.68 2.94
C HIS A 50 6.73 14.18 1.51
N MET A 51 5.68 14.02 0.67
CA MET A 51 5.73 14.49 -0.71
C MET A 51 4.32 14.63 -1.30
N PRO A 52 3.98 15.77 -1.92
CA PRO A 52 2.71 15.93 -2.63
C PRO A 52 2.52 14.86 -3.71
N LEU A 53 1.30 14.37 -3.84
CA LEU A 53 0.95 13.26 -4.73
C LEU A 53 1.47 13.42 -6.17
N ASN A 54 1.38 14.64 -6.70
CA ASN A 54 1.77 14.97 -8.07
C ASN A 54 3.29 15.01 -8.29
N GLN A 55 4.10 15.03 -7.25
CA GLN A 55 5.57 15.04 -7.35
C GLN A 55 6.19 13.66 -7.25
N ILE A 56 5.48 12.66 -6.73
CA ILE A 56 6.02 11.33 -6.45
C ILE A 56 6.58 10.69 -7.71
N ARG A 57 5.82 10.67 -8.79
CA ARG A 57 6.27 10.07 -10.05
C ARG A 57 7.58 10.68 -10.55
N ALA A 58 7.66 12.00 -10.60
CA ALA A 58 8.87 12.69 -11.05
C ALA A 58 10.08 12.34 -10.18
N ASN A 59 9.90 12.26 -8.87
CA ASN A 59 10.97 11.88 -7.94
C ASN A 59 11.46 10.45 -8.20
N MET A 60 10.55 9.49 -8.43
CA MET A 60 10.92 8.11 -8.81
C MET A 60 11.71 8.08 -10.12
N GLU A 61 11.28 8.81 -11.14
CA GLU A 61 11.95 8.88 -12.44
C GLU A 61 13.36 9.52 -12.34
N ILE A 62 13.52 10.56 -11.51
CA ILE A 62 14.83 11.16 -11.24
C ILE A 62 15.74 10.11 -10.58
N GLN A 63 15.29 9.42 -9.54
CA GLN A 63 16.08 8.40 -8.85
C GLN A 63 16.53 7.30 -9.80
N GLN A 64 15.61 6.76 -10.59
CA GLN A 64 15.94 5.71 -11.57
C GLN A 64 17.05 6.18 -12.53
N THR A 65 17.04 7.45 -12.90
CA THR A 65 18.02 8.03 -13.81
C THR A 65 19.36 8.24 -13.12
N VAL A 66 19.40 8.98 -12.01
CA VAL A 66 20.65 9.39 -11.36
C VAL A 66 21.31 8.26 -10.60
N CYS A 67 20.51 7.37 -9.99
CA CYS A 67 21.01 6.18 -9.25
C CYS A 67 21.09 4.92 -10.13
N LYS A 68 20.90 5.04 -11.47
CA LYS A 68 21.09 3.95 -12.44
C LYS A 68 20.27 2.70 -12.12
N GLY A 69 19.05 2.85 -11.64
CA GLY A 69 18.17 1.75 -11.31
C GLY A 69 18.52 1.02 -9.99
N ALA A 70 19.32 1.61 -9.12
CA ALA A 70 19.53 1.06 -7.78
C ALA A 70 18.19 0.95 -7.05
N PRO A 71 17.95 -0.13 -6.26
CA PRO A 71 16.74 -0.28 -5.49
C PRO A 71 16.43 0.95 -4.64
N PHE A 72 15.20 1.42 -4.68
CA PHE A 72 14.74 2.62 -3.98
C PHE A 72 13.80 2.26 -2.83
N TYR A 73 14.19 2.64 -1.61
CA TYR A 73 13.46 2.43 -0.39
C TYR A 73 12.85 3.75 0.09
N VAL A 74 11.53 3.86 0.09
CA VAL A 74 10.83 5.12 0.39
C VAL A 74 10.05 5.04 1.70
N LEU A 75 9.97 6.15 2.41
CA LEU A 75 9.15 6.29 3.63
C LEU A 75 7.76 6.82 3.25
N GLY A 76 6.90 5.94 2.82
CA GLY A 76 5.59 6.33 2.30
C GLY A 76 5.60 6.38 0.78
N PRO A 77 5.59 7.56 0.14
CA PRO A 77 5.54 8.91 0.72
C PRO A 77 4.21 9.29 1.37
N LEU A 78 4.30 10.11 2.43
CA LEU A 78 3.12 10.70 3.06
C LEU A 78 2.63 11.88 2.22
N VAL A 79 1.39 11.78 1.73
CA VAL A 79 0.87 12.72 0.70
C VAL A 79 0.23 13.97 1.26
N THR A 80 0.11 14.08 2.59
CA THR A 80 -0.42 15.26 3.29
C THR A 80 0.06 15.26 4.74
N ASP A 81 0.21 16.45 5.33
CA ASP A 81 0.69 16.65 6.70
C ASP A 81 -0.46 16.82 7.71
N VAL A 82 -1.71 16.95 7.25
CA VAL A 82 -2.85 17.29 8.11
C VAL A 82 -3.62 16.09 8.65
N ALA A 83 -3.00 14.93 8.66
CA ALA A 83 -3.64 13.68 9.08
C ALA A 83 -2.92 12.96 10.24
N PRO A 84 -2.53 13.62 11.35
CA PRO A 84 -1.91 12.94 12.48
C PRO A 84 -2.80 11.81 13.00
N GLY A 85 -2.21 10.65 13.27
CA GLY A 85 -2.93 9.43 13.65
C GLY A 85 -3.38 8.57 12.47
N TYR A 86 -3.24 9.08 11.23
CA TYR A 86 -3.58 8.39 9.99
C TYR A 86 -2.42 8.34 8.99
N ASP A 87 -1.19 8.55 9.45
CA ASP A 87 -0.01 8.60 8.59
C ASP A 87 0.24 7.29 7.83
N HIS A 88 -0.16 6.15 8.37
CA HIS A 88 -0.16 4.87 7.66
C HIS A 88 -1.07 4.87 6.41
N ILE A 89 -2.17 5.63 6.42
CA ILE A 89 -3.07 5.78 5.27
C ILE A 89 -2.45 6.71 4.23
N THR A 90 -1.94 7.88 4.67
CA THR A 90 -1.30 8.84 3.75
C THR A 90 -0.07 8.23 3.09
N SER A 91 0.71 7.44 3.85
CA SER A 91 1.83 6.65 3.39
C SER A 91 1.42 5.56 2.38
N ALA A 92 0.32 4.85 2.63
CA ALA A 92 -0.16 3.82 1.71
C ALA A 92 -0.58 4.41 0.35
N ILE A 93 -1.21 5.59 0.36
CA ILE A 93 -1.58 6.29 -0.88
C ILE A 93 -0.34 6.63 -1.70
N GLY A 94 0.62 7.31 -1.10
CA GLY A 94 1.87 7.68 -1.78
C GLY A 94 2.74 6.48 -2.12
N GLY A 95 2.78 5.48 -1.24
CA GLY A 95 3.51 4.24 -1.44
C GLY A 95 3.02 3.44 -2.65
N ALA A 96 1.71 3.36 -2.85
CA ALA A 96 1.15 2.69 -4.04
C ALA A 96 1.60 3.39 -5.33
N ILE A 97 1.63 4.71 -5.35
CA ILE A 97 2.12 5.49 -6.49
C ILE A 97 3.63 5.30 -6.67
N ALA A 98 4.42 5.47 -5.60
CA ALA A 98 5.86 5.31 -5.66
C ALA A 98 6.26 3.93 -6.16
N ALA A 99 5.65 2.87 -5.64
CA ALA A 99 5.91 1.49 -6.06
C ALA A 99 5.48 1.22 -7.51
N THR A 100 4.42 1.87 -7.99
CA THR A 100 4.00 1.79 -9.40
C THR A 100 5.06 2.40 -10.33
N TYR A 101 5.76 3.46 -9.89
CA TYR A 101 6.74 4.19 -10.70
C TYR A 101 8.20 3.91 -10.36
N GLY A 102 8.52 2.88 -9.57
CA GLY A 102 9.87 2.39 -9.45
C GLY A 102 10.44 2.21 -8.04
N ALA A 103 9.71 2.57 -6.98
CA ALA A 103 10.16 2.20 -5.64
C ALA A 103 10.19 0.67 -5.49
N SER A 104 11.27 0.17 -4.89
CA SER A 104 11.51 -1.27 -4.69
C SER A 104 11.07 -1.75 -3.32
N PHE A 105 11.10 -0.85 -2.33
CA PHE A 105 10.73 -1.12 -0.94
C PHE A 105 9.89 0.01 -0.38
N LEU A 106 8.87 -0.34 0.38
CA LEU A 106 8.06 0.58 1.15
C LEU A 106 8.38 0.42 2.63
N CYS A 107 8.86 1.47 3.28
CA CYS A 107 8.90 1.54 4.73
C CYS A 107 7.46 1.63 5.24
N TYR A 108 7.10 0.80 6.21
CA TYR A 108 5.81 0.97 6.87
C TYR A 108 5.81 2.24 7.73
N VAL A 109 4.68 2.89 7.77
CA VAL A 109 4.42 4.04 8.65
C VAL A 109 3.25 3.65 9.55
N THR A 110 3.33 3.98 10.83
CA THR A 110 2.30 3.60 11.81
C THR A 110 1.29 4.72 12.04
N PRO A 111 0.10 4.43 12.61
CA PRO A 111 -0.81 5.48 13.09
C PRO A 111 -0.16 6.39 14.16
N ALA A 112 0.87 5.90 14.84
CA ALA A 112 1.55 6.63 15.90
C ALA A 112 2.65 7.59 15.41
N GLU A 113 2.93 7.59 14.09
CA GLU A 113 4.00 8.43 13.49
C GLU A 113 3.81 9.89 13.87
N HIS A 114 4.92 10.56 14.20
CA HIS A 114 4.96 11.94 14.70
C HIS A 114 4.23 12.20 16.04
N LEU A 115 3.62 11.20 16.69
CA LEU A 115 2.83 11.37 17.90
C LEU A 115 3.44 10.68 19.13
N ARG A 116 3.90 9.42 18.97
CA ARG A 116 4.46 8.61 20.07
C ARG A 116 5.18 7.37 19.53
N LEU A 117 5.87 6.64 20.41
CA LEU A 117 6.39 5.32 20.05
C LEU A 117 5.21 4.37 19.73
N PRO A 118 5.31 3.60 18.65
CA PRO A 118 4.24 2.68 18.24
C PRO A 118 4.09 1.49 19.20
N THR A 119 2.87 1.07 19.41
CA THR A 119 2.55 -0.24 20.00
C THR A 119 2.64 -1.34 18.93
N LEU A 120 2.54 -2.60 19.37
CA LEU A 120 2.49 -3.73 18.43
C LEU A 120 1.32 -3.64 17.43
N GLU A 121 0.16 -3.16 17.89
CA GLU A 121 -1.00 -2.95 17.03
C GLU A 121 -0.78 -1.84 16.00
N ASP A 122 -0.13 -0.74 16.41
CA ASP A 122 0.23 0.33 15.47
C ASP A 122 1.17 -0.20 14.38
N VAL A 123 2.15 -1.03 14.75
CA VAL A 123 3.08 -1.67 13.80
C VAL A 123 2.31 -2.59 12.84
N LYS A 124 1.39 -3.41 13.35
CA LYS A 124 0.54 -4.27 12.53
C LYS A 124 -0.28 -3.45 11.53
N GLU A 125 -0.94 -2.37 11.97
CA GLU A 125 -1.72 -1.47 11.10
C GLU A 125 -0.83 -0.88 9.98
N GLY A 126 0.35 -0.39 10.32
CA GLY A 126 1.30 0.15 9.34
C GLY A 126 1.78 -0.87 8.32
N ILE A 127 2.09 -2.09 8.75
CA ILE A 127 2.49 -3.18 7.85
C ILE A 127 1.35 -3.57 6.91
N ILE A 128 0.13 -3.68 7.43
CA ILE A 128 -1.05 -3.98 6.60
C ILE A 128 -1.29 -2.90 5.55
N ALA A 129 -1.21 -1.63 5.95
CA ALA A 129 -1.36 -0.49 5.03
C ALA A 129 -0.31 -0.54 3.90
N SER A 130 0.96 -0.79 4.25
CA SER A 130 2.06 -0.93 3.27
C SER A 130 1.88 -2.14 2.34
N ARG A 131 1.39 -3.27 2.86
CA ARG A 131 1.08 -4.46 2.03
C ARG A 131 -0.04 -4.17 1.04
N ILE A 132 -1.08 -3.43 1.44
CA ILE A 132 -2.16 -3.01 0.54
C ILE A 132 -1.60 -2.12 -0.57
N ALA A 133 -0.76 -1.15 -0.23
CA ALA A 133 -0.11 -0.27 -1.19
C ALA A 133 0.76 -1.03 -2.19
N ALA A 134 1.59 -1.95 -1.70
CA ALA A 134 2.46 -2.78 -2.53
C ALA A 134 1.67 -3.66 -3.48
N HIS A 135 0.63 -4.34 -2.99
CA HIS A 135 -0.23 -5.18 -3.83
C HIS A 135 -0.95 -4.36 -4.91
N ALA A 136 -1.49 -3.19 -4.57
CA ALA A 136 -2.10 -2.29 -5.54
C ALA A 136 -1.12 -1.88 -6.66
N ALA A 137 0.14 -1.62 -6.30
CA ALA A 137 1.18 -1.30 -7.28
C ALA A 137 1.56 -2.51 -8.15
N ASP A 138 1.62 -3.71 -7.57
CA ASP A 138 1.93 -4.94 -8.32
C ASP A 138 0.84 -5.26 -9.36
N VAL A 139 -0.43 -5.06 -8.99
CA VAL A 139 -1.56 -5.14 -9.91
C VAL A 139 -1.46 -4.09 -11.02
N ALA A 140 -1.14 -2.85 -10.67
CA ALA A 140 -1.00 -1.75 -11.63
C ALA A 140 0.16 -1.97 -12.62
N LYS A 141 1.27 -2.54 -12.16
CA LYS A 141 2.43 -2.93 -13.00
C LYS A 141 2.16 -4.16 -13.88
N GLY A 142 1.09 -4.88 -13.63
CA GLY A 142 0.77 -6.12 -14.33
C GLY A 142 1.74 -7.25 -14.02
N LEU A 143 2.24 -7.33 -12.81
CA LEU A 143 3.14 -8.41 -12.41
C LEU A 143 2.44 -9.77 -12.50
N PRO A 144 3.13 -10.82 -12.99
CA PRO A 144 2.56 -12.15 -13.06
C PRO A 144 2.02 -12.63 -11.70
N GLY A 145 0.80 -13.11 -11.66
CA GLY A 145 0.17 -13.61 -10.44
C GLY A 145 -0.49 -12.55 -9.55
N ALA A 146 -0.18 -11.25 -9.72
CA ALA A 146 -0.74 -10.22 -8.85
C ALA A 146 -2.29 -10.16 -8.93
N LYS A 147 -2.86 -10.20 -10.14
CA LYS A 147 -4.31 -10.22 -10.35
C LYS A 147 -4.98 -11.55 -9.97
N ASP A 148 -4.25 -12.63 -9.90
CA ASP A 148 -4.84 -13.94 -9.62
C ASP A 148 -5.41 -13.98 -8.20
N TRP A 149 -4.75 -13.34 -7.24
CA TRP A 149 -5.24 -13.20 -5.88
C TRP A 149 -6.56 -12.40 -5.81
N ASP A 150 -6.66 -11.27 -6.51
CA ASP A 150 -7.90 -10.49 -6.61
C ASP A 150 -9.00 -11.27 -7.34
N PHE A 151 -8.64 -12.05 -8.36
CA PHE A 151 -9.58 -12.92 -9.06
C PHE A 151 -10.16 -14.00 -8.14
N GLU A 152 -9.32 -14.69 -7.36
CA GLU A 152 -9.78 -15.66 -6.37
C GLU A 152 -10.71 -15.02 -5.33
N MET A 153 -10.38 -13.82 -4.84
CA MET A 153 -11.24 -13.06 -3.94
C MET A 153 -12.58 -12.71 -4.61
N SER A 154 -12.58 -12.34 -5.88
CA SER A 154 -13.80 -12.04 -6.64
C SER A 154 -14.69 -13.27 -6.76
N GLU A 155 -14.13 -14.45 -7.03
CA GLU A 155 -14.87 -15.71 -7.08
C GLU A 155 -15.44 -16.06 -5.69
N ALA A 156 -14.68 -15.90 -4.62
CA ALA A 156 -15.16 -16.13 -3.26
C ALA A 156 -16.31 -15.17 -2.91
N ARG A 157 -16.24 -13.90 -3.31
CA ARG A 157 -17.31 -12.91 -3.15
C ARG A 157 -18.56 -13.25 -3.96
N ARG A 158 -18.38 -13.65 -5.21
CA ARG A 158 -19.48 -14.08 -6.08
C ARG A 158 -20.26 -15.25 -5.48
N ASN A 159 -19.54 -16.19 -4.88
CA ASN A 159 -20.12 -17.37 -4.27
C ASN A 159 -20.61 -17.14 -2.84
N LEU A 160 -20.41 -15.94 -2.27
CA LEU A 160 -20.69 -15.60 -0.87
C LEU A 160 -19.97 -16.54 0.12
N ASP A 161 -18.81 -17.05 -0.29
CA ASP A 161 -17.95 -17.92 0.51
C ASP A 161 -17.10 -17.06 1.46
N TRP A 162 -17.60 -16.86 2.67
CA TRP A 162 -16.97 -16.01 3.67
C TRP A 162 -15.66 -16.59 4.20
N GLU A 163 -15.58 -17.91 4.35
CA GLU A 163 -14.34 -18.53 4.84
C GLU A 163 -13.21 -18.33 3.82
N LYS A 164 -13.48 -18.56 2.54
CA LYS A 164 -12.50 -18.31 1.48
C LYS A 164 -12.13 -16.83 1.38
N GLN A 165 -13.07 -15.90 1.56
CA GLN A 165 -12.76 -14.46 1.61
C GLN A 165 -11.82 -14.12 2.77
N PHE A 166 -11.98 -14.75 3.94
CA PHE A 166 -11.10 -14.53 5.08
C PHE A 166 -9.71 -15.13 4.85
N GLU A 167 -9.62 -16.32 4.27
CA GLU A 167 -8.33 -16.93 3.92
C GLU A 167 -7.52 -16.05 2.95
N LEU A 168 -8.20 -15.44 1.99
CA LEU A 168 -7.59 -14.57 0.99
C LEU A 168 -7.32 -13.14 1.47
N ALA A 169 -7.85 -12.74 2.62
CA ALA A 169 -7.70 -11.37 3.12
C ALA A 169 -6.25 -11.06 3.54
N ILE A 170 -5.79 -9.85 3.28
CA ILE A 170 -4.48 -9.36 3.76
C ILE A 170 -4.43 -9.37 5.30
N ASP A 171 -5.55 -9.04 5.97
CA ASP A 171 -5.74 -9.17 7.42
C ASP A 171 -6.98 -10.03 7.72
N PRO A 172 -6.83 -11.36 7.77
CA PRO A 172 -7.94 -12.28 8.01
C PRO A 172 -8.54 -12.14 9.43
N GLU A 173 -7.72 -11.78 10.41
CA GLU A 173 -8.18 -11.61 11.80
C GLU A 173 -9.14 -10.43 11.94
N LYS A 174 -8.78 -9.27 11.36
CA LYS A 174 -9.63 -8.07 11.36
C LYS A 174 -10.94 -8.33 10.60
N ALA A 175 -10.85 -8.99 9.44
CA ALA A 175 -12.02 -9.32 8.63
C ALA A 175 -13.00 -10.25 9.36
N ARG A 176 -12.51 -11.31 10.01
CA ARG A 176 -13.32 -12.25 10.82
C ARG A 176 -13.96 -11.53 12.00
N ARG A 177 -13.18 -10.72 12.73
CA ARG A 177 -13.70 -9.97 13.88
C ARG A 177 -14.85 -9.05 13.48
N TYR A 178 -14.69 -8.25 12.44
CA TYR A 178 -15.70 -7.29 11.96
C TYR A 178 -16.99 -8.00 11.55
N ARG A 179 -16.88 -9.16 10.90
CA ARG A 179 -18.06 -9.94 10.55
C ARG A 179 -18.73 -10.55 11.77
N ALA A 180 -17.96 -11.00 12.76
CA ALA A 180 -18.51 -11.58 13.99
C ALA A 180 -19.23 -10.56 14.89
N GLU A 181 -18.79 -9.28 14.84
CA GLU A 181 -19.41 -8.19 15.61
C GLU A 181 -20.83 -7.84 15.15
N SER A 182 -21.19 -8.19 13.90
CA SER A 182 -22.50 -7.87 13.34
C SER A 182 -23.04 -9.05 12.52
N LYS A 183 -23.82 -9.92 13.18
CA LYS A 183 -24.43 -11.09 12.54
C LYS A 183 -25.64 -10.67 11.68
N PRO A 184 -25.66 -11.02 10.38
CA PRO A 184 -26.82 -10.77 9.54
C PRO A 184 -27.97 -11.72 9.86
N GLU A 185 -29.19 -11.35 9.49
CA GLU A 185 -30.36 -12.23 9.59
C GLU A 185 -30.22 -13.50 8.73
N LYS A 186 -29.52 -13.38 7.60
CA LYS A 186 -29.20 -14.48 6.69
C LYS A 186 -27.67 -14.62 6.62
N GLU A 187 -27.16 -15.80 6.88
CA GLU A 187 -25.71 -16.08 6.97
C GLU A 187 -24.94 -15.83 5.66
N ASP A 188 -25.60 -15.90 4.53
CA ASP A 188 -25.01 -15.71 3.20
C ASP A 188 -24.72 -14.23 2.86
N THR A 189 -25.34 -13.28 3.55
CA THR A 189 -25.15 -11.85 3.30
C THR A 189 -24.40 -11.14 4.43
N CYS A 190 -24.05 -9.86 4.23
CA CYS A 190 -23.59 -9.00 5.32
C CYS A 190 -24.74 -8.07 5.78
N THR A 191 -24.60 -7.49 6.96
CA THR A 191 -25.59 -6.57 7.53
C THR A 191 -25.71 -5.25 6.76
N MET A 192 -24.71 -4.90 5.93
CA MET A 192 -24.73 -3.66 5.14
C MET A 192 -25.86 -3.65 4.11
N CYS A 193 -26.02 -4.75 3.36
CA CYS A 193 -27.02 -4.85 2.29
C CYS A 193 -28.20 -5.73 2.69
N GLY A 194 -27.99 -6.73 3.56
CA GLY A 194 -29.03 -7.67 3.98
C GLY A 194 -29.75 -8.31 2.77
N LYS A 195 -31.07 -8.24 2.76
CA LYS A 195 -31.89 -8.74 1.66
C LYS A 195 -31.70 -8.02 0.33
N MET A 196 -31.18 -6.80 0.35
CA MET A 196 -30.85 -6.00 -0.85
C MET A 196 -29.48 -6.35 -1.47
N CYS A 197 -28.82 -7.40 -1.01
CA CYS A 197 -27.50 -7.79 -1.52
C CYS A 197 -27.55 -8.08 -3.04
N SER A 198 -26.89 -7.25 -3.83
CA SER A 198 -26.87 -7.35 -5.28
C SER A 198 -26.23 -8.66 -5.77
N VAL A 199 -25.16 -9.11 -5.12
CA VAL A 199 -24.51 -10.39 -5.47
C VAL A 199 -25.46 -11.56 -5.26
N ARG A 200 -26.10 -11.64 -4.11
CA ARG A 200 -27.06 -12.70 -3.79
C ARG A 200 -28.24 -12.69 -4.78
N ASN A 201 -28.83 -11.52 -4.99
CA ASN A 201 -30.00 -11.37 -5.84
C ASN A 201 -29.66 -11.70 -7.31
N MET A 202 -28.49 -11.25 -7.80
CA MET A 202 -28.03 -11.61 -9.14
C MET A 202 -27.80 -13.13 -9.28
N ASN A 203 -27.20 -13.76 -8.29
CA ASN A 203 -27.01 -15.22 -8.29
C ASN A 203 -28.35 -15.98 -8.37
N LYS A 204 -29.39 -15.47 -7.71
CA LYS A 204 -30.75 -16.04 -7.83
C LYS A 204 -31.31 -15.87 -9.24
N VAL A 205 -31.26 -14.68 -9.79
CA VAL A 205 -31.71 -14.40 -11.17
C VAL A 205 -31.01 -15.31 -12.18
N LEU A 206 -29.69 -15.48 -12.05
CA LEU A 206 -28.91 -16.35 -12.95
C LEU A 206 -29.29 -17.83 -12.84
N LYS A 207 -29.87 -18.26 -11.70
CA LYS A 207 -30.40 -19.60 -11.47
C LYS A 207 -31.89 -19.74 -11.89
N GLY A 208 -32.52 -18.67 -12.35
CA GLY A 208 -33.94 -18.63 -12.69
C GLY A 208 -34.86 -18.57 -11.46
N GLU A 209 -34.33 -18.16 -10.30
CA GLU A 209 -35.09 -17.98 -9.08
C GLU A 209 -35.68 -16.57 -9.00
N ASP A 210 -36.87 -16.42 -8.42
CA ASP A 210 -37.48 -15.11 -8.18
C ASP A 210 -36.74 -14.36 -7.07
N VAL A 211 -36.62 -13.07 -7.23
CA VAL A 211 -36.03 -12.17 -6.25
C VAL A 211 -37.12 -11.27 -5.69
N ASP A 212 -37.53 -11.53 -4.46
CA ASP A 212 -38.37 -10.63 -3.70
C ASP A 212 -37.49 -9.77 -2.79
N ILE A 213 -37.48 -8.48 -3.05
CA ILE A 213 -36.74 -7.48 -2.25
C ILE A 213 -37.63 -6.80 -1.21
N MET A 214 -38.93 -7.07 -1.22
CA MET A 214 -39.91 -6.49 -0.32
C MET A 214 -40.16 -7.35 0.93
N ASP A 215 -39.82 -8.64 0.89
CA ASP A 215 -39.91 -9.59 2.00
C ASP A 215 -38.68 -9.67 2.90
#